data_165c149dfc5e7c92afbf360ab9294700
#
_entry.id   165c149dfc5e7c92afbf360ab9294700
#
_cell.length_a   1.000
_cell.length_b   1.000
_cell.length_c   1.000
_cell.angle_alpha   90.00
_cell.angle_beta   90.00
_cell.angle_gamma   90.00
#
_symmetry.space_group_name_H-M   'P 1'
#
loop_
_entity.id
_entity.type
_entity.pdbx_description
1 polymer ?
#
loop_
_entity_poly.entity_id
_entity_poly.type
_entity_poly.pdbx_seq_one_letter_code
_entity_poly.pdbx_strand_id
1 'polypeptide(L)'
;MMLNRSNDVELDFDFDKVKEKNKENQVFYVQYAFARINSLHRALKLNLNSKIILCNDNFKLNDNEEKIIKKIFEWPKVVESALKNFELHKIPFYLYELSTLFHAYWSKGNEDKSYKFIENEKIKRKEILSIIYLV
;
A
#
# COMPACT_ATOMS: atom_id res chain seq x y z
N MET A 1 -9.37 12.58 8.08
CA MET A 1 -8.95 12.96 9.44
C MET A 1 -9.95 12.52 10.52
N MET A 2 -11.23 12.75 10.36
CA MET A 2 -12.27 12.30 11.33
C MET A 2 -12.27 10.77 11.56
N LEU A 3 -12.03 9.97 10.53
CA LEU A 3 -12.02 8.50 10.63
C LEU A 3 -10.76 7.91 11.29
N ASN A 4 -9.74 8.72 11.57
CA ASN A 4 -8.49 8.24 12.14
C ASN A 4 -8.49 8.20 13.69
N ARG A 5 -9.62 8.43 14.32
CA ARG A 5 -9.75 8.43 15.78
C ARG A 5 -10.80 7.44 16.23
N SER A 6 -10.62 6.91 17.43
CA SER A 6 -11.66 6.15 18.12
C SER A 6 -12.89 7.04 18.35
N ASN A 7 -14.08 6.43 18.37
CA ASN A 7 -15.36 7.13 18.54
C ASN A 7 -15.45 7.95 19.85
N ASP A 8 -14.63 7.62 20.84
CA ASP A 8 -14.64 8.19 22.19
C ASP A 8 -13.69 9.35 22.40
N VAL A 9 -12.98 9.79 21.36
CA VAL A 9 -11.96 10.86 21.46
C VAL A 9 -12.50 12.17 20.88
N GLU A 10 -12.50 13.23 21.69
CA GLU A 10 -12.83 14.58 21.23
C GLU A 10 -11.98 14.99 20.01
N LEU A 11 -12.65 15.54 19.01
CA LEU A 11 -12.02 15.98 17.78
C LEU A 11 -11.71 17.47 17.81
N ASP A 12 -10.45 17.82 18.03
CA ASP A 12 -9.94 19.14 17.71
C ASP A 12 -9.56 19.17 16.21
N PHE A 13 -10.35 19.91 15.44
CA PHE A 13 -10.24 19.90 13.98
C PHE A 13 -9.37 21.07 13.49
N ASP A 14 -8.13 20.75 13.15
CA ASP A 14 -7.15 21.70 12.60
C ASP A 14 -7.19 21.68 11.06
N PHE A 15 -7.74 22.75 10.47
CA PHE A 15 -7.84 22.92 9.03
C PHE A 15 -6.49 23.01 8.32
N ASP A 16 -5.47 23.55 8.97
CA ASP A 16 -4.16 23.74 8.36
C ASP A 16 -3.44 22.40 8.24
N LYS A 17 -3.50 21.55 9.26
CA LYS A 17 -2.98 20.18 9.22
C LYS A 17 -3.66 19.30 8.17
N VAL A 18 -4.94 19.53 7.91
CA VAL A 18 -5.67 18.78 6.86
C VAL A 18 -5.16 19.10 5.46
N LYS A 19 -4.71 20.33 5.23
CA LYS A 19 -4.21 20.79 3.92
C LYS A 19 -2.74 20.47 3.68
N GLU A 20 -2.00 20.09 4.70
CA GLU A 20 -0.58 19.75 4.55
C GLU A 20 -0.36 18.54 3.64
N LYS A 21 0.51 18.72 2.64
CA LYS A 21 0.91 17.67 1.68
C LYS A 21 2.26 17.08 2.08
N ASN A 22 2.37 16.61 3.31
CA ASN A 22 3.59 16.04 3.85
C ASN A 22 3.36 14.61 4.38
N LYS A 23 4.43 13.97 4.87
CA LYS A 23 4.37 12.62 5.44
C LYS A 23 3.54 12.52 6.72
N GLU A 24 3.32 13.62 7.42
CA GLU A 24 2.55 13.69 8.66
C GLU A 24 1.05 13.62 8.38
N ASN A 25 0.62 14.01 7.18
CA ASN A 25 -0.75 13.81 6.74
C ASN A 25 -0.96 12.37 6.23
N GLN A 26 -1.52 11.52 7.09
CA GLN A 26 -1.77 10.10 6.80
C GLN A 26 -2.58 9.88 5.52
N VAL A 27 -3.59 10.72 5.27
CA VAL A 27 -4.44 10.60 4.06
C VAL A 27 -3.62 10.88 2.80
N PHE A 28 -2.83 11.96 2.82
CA PHE A 28 -1.95 12.30 1.71
C PHE A 28 -0.93 11.18 1.44
N TYR A 29 -0.40 10.56 2.48
CA TYR A 29 0.57 9.48 2.37
C TYR A 29 -0.01 8.24 1.68
N VAL A 30 -1.25 7.87 2.00
CA VAL A 30 -2.00 6.80 1.32
C VAL A 30 -2.29 7.16 -0.13
N GLN A 31 -2.76 8.38 -0.40
CA GLN A 31 -3.01 8.86 -1.76
C GLN A 31 -1.75 8.85 -2.63
N TYR A 32 -0.60 9.17 -2.04
CA TYR A 32 0.67 9.14 -2.73
C TYR A 32 1.11 7.71 -3.10
N ALA A 33 0.89 6.73 -2.21
CA ALA A 33 1.11 5.32 -2.53
C ALA A 33 0.22 4.87 -3.71
N PHE A 34 -1.07 5.19 -3.65
CA PHE A 34 -2.03 4.90 -4.71
C PHE A 34 -1.64 5.51 -6.06
N ALA A 35 -1.22 6.78 -6.07
CA ALA A 35 -0.76 7.46 -7.28
C ALA A 35 0.47 6.78 -7.91
N ARG A 36 1.41 6.31 -7.08
CA ARG A 36 2.59 5.55 -7.53
C ARG A 36 2.20 4.21 -8.13
N ILE A 37 1.32 3.45 -7.50
CA ILE A 37 0.83 2.17 -7.99
C ILE A 37 0.12 2.35 -9.34
N ASN A 38 -0.75 3.34 -9.46
CA ASN A 38 -1.40 3.66 -10.74
C ASN A 38 -0.40 4.07 -11.84
N SER A 39 0.69 4.73 -11.47
CA SER A 39 1.76 5.05 -12.42
C SER A 39 2.48 3.79 -12.90
N LEU A 40 2.71 2.81 -12.02
CA LEU A 40 3.24 1.49 -12.39
C LEU A 40 2.31 0.76 -13.35
N HIS A 41 1.00 0.70 -13.05
CA HIS A 41 -0.01 0.09 -13.92
C HIS A 41 0.03 0.68 -15.33
N ARG A 42 0.08 2.01 -15.43
CA ARG A 42 0.15 2.70 -16.73
C ARG A 42 1.46 2.43 -17.47
N ALA A 43 2.59 2.50 -16.79
CA ALA A 43 3.91 2.27 -17.38
C ALA A 43 4.05 0.84 -17.91
N LEU A 44 3.47 -0.13 -17.23
CA LEU A 44 3.52 -1.54 -17.60
C LEU A 44 2.38 -1.96 -18.53
N LYS A 45 1.45 -1.06 -18.87
CA LYS A 45 0.24 -1.35 -19.66
C LYS A 45 -0.55 -2.54 -19.09
N LEU A 46 -0.55 -2.69 -17.77
CA LEU A 46 -1.23 -3.79 -17.11
C LEU A 46 -2.74 -3.59 -17.19
N ASN A 47 -3.43 -4.63 -17.61
CA ASN A 47 -4.88 -4.65 -17.55
C ASN A 47 -5.31 -5.21 -16.19
N LEU A 48 -6.07 -4.43 -15.41
CA LEU A 48 -6.58 -4.82 -14.09
C LEU A 48 -7.43 -6.12 -14.12
N ASN A 49 -7.93 -6.49 -15.31
CA ASN A 49 -8.68 -7.73 -15.52
C ASN A 49 -7.80 -8.93 -15.92
N SER A 50 -6.49 -8.76 -16.00
CA SER A 50 -5.60 -9.88 -16.32
C SER A 50 -5.53 -10.82 -15.12
N LYS A 51 -5.81 -12.10 -15.34
CA LYS A 51 -5.59 -13.12 -14.31
C LYS A 51 -4.12 -13.14 -13.91
N ILE A 52 -3.86 -12.90 -12.62
CA ILE A 52 -2.52 -13.04 -12.06
C ILE A 52 -2.18 -14.52 -12.12
N ILE A 53 -1.24 -14.88 -12.98
CA ILE A 53 -0.72 -16.24 -13.01
C ILE A 53 0.39 -16.32 -11.95
N LEU A 54 -0.01 -16.65 -10.74
CA LEU A 54 0.88 -16.98 -9.62
C LEU A 54 1.36 -18.43 -9.75
N CYS A 55 2.06 -18.75 -10.81
CA CYS A 55 2.51 -20.13 -10.99
C CYS A 55 3.97 -20.17 -11.41
N ASN A 56 4.84 -20.28 -10.44
CA ASN A 56 6.15 -20.95 -10.62
C ASN A 56 6.65 -21.44 -9.27
N ASP A 57 7.03 -22.70 -9.20
CA ASP A 57 7.53 -23.38 -7.99
C ASP A 57 8.84 -22.78 -7.40
N ASN A 58 9.42 -21.78 -8.06
CA ASN A 58 10.64 -21.07 -7.65
C ASN A 58 10.41 -19.62 -7.27
N PHE A 59 9.23 -19.31 -6.74
CA PHE A 59 8.88 -17.95 -6.29
C PHE A 59 9.62 -17.62 -4.98
N LYS A 60 10.61 -16.73 -5.05
CA LYS A 60 11.33 -16.23 -3.87
C LYS A 60 10.99 -14.80 -3.59
N LEU A 61 10.26 -14.59 -2.51
CA LEU A 61 10.01 -13.25 -1.96
C LEU A 61 11.24 -12.75 -1.21
N ASN A 62 11.50 -11.46 -1.29
CA ASN A 62 12.39 -10.80 -0.35
C ASN A 62 11.62 -10.35 0.89
N ASP A 63 12.35 -9.99 1.96
CA ASP A 63 11.75 -9.62 3.26
C ASP A 63 10.72 -8.48 3.16
N ASN A 64 10.90 -7.53 2.24
CA ASN A 64 9.97 -6.42 2.07
C ASN A 64 8.70 -6.85 1.33
N GLU A 65 8.84 -7.68 0.31
CA GLU A 65 7.72 -8.29 -0.42
C GLU A 65 6.88 -9.16 0.51
N GLU A 66 7.54 -9.96 1.34
CA GLU A 66 6.88 -10.81 2.33
C GLU A 66 6.06 -9.99 3.33
N LYS A 67 6.63 -8.88 3.85
CA LYS A 67 5.93 -7.98 4.78
C LYS A 67 4.69 -7.35 4.14
N ILE A 68 4.79 -6.91 2.89
CA ILE A 68 3.66 -6.31 2.17
C ILE A 68 2.56 -7.36 1.95
N ILE A 69 2.93 -8.55 1.49
CA ILE A 69 1.97 -9.63 1.24
C ILE A 69 1.28 -10.06 2.53
N LYS A 70 2.02 -10.26 3.62
CA LYS A 70 1.43 -10.54 4.94
C LYS A 70 0.44 -9.47 5.35
N LYS A 71 0.80 -8.19 5.15
CA LYS A 71 -0.10 -7.06 5.46
C LYS A 71 -1.37 -7.09 4.62
N ILE A 72 -1.28 -7.41 3.33
CA ILE A 72 -2.46 -7.53 2.46
C ILE A 72 -3.40 -8.65 2.95
N PHE A 73 -2.86 -9.79 3.37
CA PHE A 73 -3.66 -10.88 3.90
C PHE A 73 -4.36 -10.58 5.23
N GLU A 74 -3.95 -9.53 5.96
CA GLU A 74 -4.68 -9.07 7.16
C GLU A 74 -6.00 -8.35 6.84
N TRP A 75 -6.18 -7.90 5.59
CA TRP A 75 -7.32 -7.07 5.19
C TRP A 75 -8.70 -7.64 5.58
N PRO A 76 -9.03 -8.92 5.30
CA PRO A 76 -10.34 -9.47 5.68
C PRO A 76 -10.59 -9.39 7.19
N LYS A 77 -9.55 -9.64 8.00
CA LYS A 77 -9.63 -9.58 9.46
C LYS A 77 -9.82 -8.15 9.97
N VAL A 78 -9.17 -7.18 9.32
CA VAL A 78 -9.32 -5.76 9.65
C VAL A 78 -10.76 -5.30 9.38
N VAL A 79 -11.31 -5.66 8.21
CA VAL A 79 -12.70 -5.33 7.84
C VAL A 79 -13.68 -5.98 8.81
N GLU A 80 -13.53 -7.26 9.11
CA GLU A 80 -14.39 -7.97 10.07
C GLU A 80 -14.36 -7.31 11.45
N SER A 81 -13.17 -6.98 11.96
CA SER A 81 -13.01 -6.31 13.24
C SER A 81 -13.63 -4.91 13.25
N ALA A 82 -13.42 -4.13 12.18
CA ALA A 82 -13.98 -2.80 12.04
C ALA A 82 -15.52 -2.81 12.05
N LEU A 83 -16.12 -3.80 11.38
CA LEU A 83 -17.56 -3.95 11.32
C LEU A 83 -18.16 -4.45 12.64
N LYS A 84 -17.58 -5.48 13.26
CA LYS A 84 -18.10 -6.07 14.51
C LYS A 84 -18.10 -5.08 15.67
N ASN A 85 -17.08 -4.23 15.75
CA ASN A 85 -16.89 -3.32 16.87
C ASN A 85 -17.25 -1.86 16.54
N PHE A 86 -17.71 -1.57 15.32
CA PHE A 86 -17.93 -0.21 14.80
C PHE A 86 -16.67 0.68 14.89
N GLU A 87 -15.48 0.09 14.75
CA GLU A 87 -14.17 0.75 14.85
C GLU A 87 -13.65 1.13 13.46
N LEU A 88 -14.34 2.02 12.76
CA LEU A 88 -14.02 2.43 11.38
C LEU A 88 -12.61 3.02 11.24
N HIS A 89 -12.05 3.57 12.31
CA HIS A 89 -10.69 4.11 12.34
C HIS A 89 -9.60 3.06 12.02
N LYS A 90 -9.89 1.75 12.20
CA LYS A 90 -8.96 0.67 11.86
C LYS A 90 -8.63 0.62 10.36
N ILE A 91 -9.57 1.02 9.49
CA ILE A 91 -9.38 1.01 8.04
C ILE A 91 -8.30 2.03 7.60
N PRO A 92 -8.40 3.33 7.93
CA PRO A 92 -7.34 4.28 7.59
C PRO A 92 -6.00 3.95 8.24
N PHE A 93 -5.95 3.40 9.45
CA PHE A 93 -4.71 2.93 10.04
C PHE A 93 -4.07 1.80 9.24
N TYR A 94 -4.85 0.81 8.85
CA TYR A 94 -4.37 -0.28 8.01
C TYR A 94 -3.81 0.24 6.68
N LEU A 95 -4.54 1.15 6.00
CA LEU A 95 -4.09 1.74 4.74
C LEU A 95 -2.78 2.54 4.91
N TYR A 96 -2.63 3.26 6.01
CA TYR A 96 -1.41 3.99 6.33
C TYR A 96 -0.22 3.04 6.54
N GLU A 97 -0.40 1.96 7.31
CA GLU A 97 0.65 0.96 7.53
C GLU A 97 1.06 0.26 6.24
N LEU A 98 0.09 -0.15 5.41
CA LEU A 98 0.35 -0.75 4.09
C LEU A 98 1.12 0.22 3.19
N SER A 99 0.71 1.49 3.15
CA SER A 99 1.40 2.54 2.39
C SER A 99 2.82 2.77 2.89
N THR A 100 3.05 2.67 4.19
CA THR A 100 4.38 2.81 4.79
C THR A 100 5.31 1.69 4.33
N LEU A 101 4.83 0.45 4.33
CA LEU A 101 5.60 -0.70 3.82
C LEU A 101 5.92 -0.55 2.33
N PHE A 102 4.93 -0.11 1.54
CA PHE A 102 5.11 0.12 0.11
C PHE A 102 6.14 1.23 -0.17
N HIS A 103 6.05 2.36 0.52
CA HIS A 103 7.01 3.46 0.36
C HIS A 103 8.43 3.09 0.81
N ALA A 104 8.57 2.32 1.89
CA ALA A 104 9.85 1.81 2.34
C ALA A 104 10.50 0.91 1.26
N TYR A 105 9.71 0.00 0.67
CA TYR A 105 10.19 -0.84 -0.42
C TYR A 105 10.55 -0.02 -1.66
N TRP A 106 9.71 0.94 -2.03
CA TRP A 106 9.99 1.86 -3.14
C TRP A 106 11.31 2.61 -2.97
N SER A 107 11.56 3.15 -1.77
CA SER A 107 12.80 3.88 -1.46
C SER A 107 14.03 3.01 -1.59
N LYS A 108 13.97 1.74 -1.16
CA LYS A 108 15.05 0.78 -1.39
C LYS A 108 15.37 0.59 -2.87
N GLY A 109 14.37 0.59 -3.74
CA GLY A 109 14.57 0.54 -5.19
C GLY A 109 15.32 1.73 -5.78
N ASN A 110 15.35 2.87 -5.07
CA ASN A 110 16.18 4.03 -5.46
C ASN A 110 17.64 3.89 -5.02
N GLU A 111 17.88 3.21 -3.91
CA GLU A 111 19.22 2.97 -3.34
C GLU A 111 19.88 1.76 -4.02
N ASP A 112 19.14 0.69 -4.22
CA ASP A 112 19.62 -0.55 -4.83
C ASP A 112 18.74 -0.95 -6.02
N LYS A 113 19.36 -1.00 -7.19
CA LYS A 113 18.68 -1.39 -8.45
C LYS A 113 18.06 -2.78 -8.41
N SER A 114 18.52 -3.67 -7.53
CA SER A 114 17.94 -5.02 -7.38
C SER A 114 16.49 -5.00 -6.89
N TYR A 115 16.10 -3.95 -6.15
CA TYR A 115 14.75 -3.74 -5.60
C TYR A 115 13.84 -2.89 -6.49
N LYS A 116 14.32 -2.40 -7.64
CA LYS A 116 13.49 -1.61 -8.55
C LYS A 116 12.33 -2.43 -9.11
N PHE A 117 11.15 -1.81 -9.13
CA PHE A 117 9.95 -2.39 -9.73
C PHE A 117 10.04 -2.47 -11.25
N ILE A 118 10.54 -1.41 -11.87
CA ILE A 118 10.66 -1.27 -13.33
C ILE A 118 12.06 -0.84 -13.69
N GLU A 119 12.59 -1.44 -14.76
CA GLU A 119 13.80 -1.02 -15.43
C GLU A 119 13.57 -1.10 -16.96
N ASN A 120 13.80 0.01 -17.68
CA ASN A 120 13.59 0.12 -19.13
C ASN A 120 12.17 -0.34 -19.58
N GLU A 121 11.13 0.14 -18.90
CA GLU A 121 9.72 -0.19 -19.15
C GLU A 121 9.36 -1.68 -18.98
N LYS A 122 10.25 -2.47 -18.39
CA LYS A 122 10.03 -3.89 -18.11
C LYS A 122 10.04 -4.14 -16.61
N ILE A 123 9.19 -5.07 -16.20
CA ILE A 123 9.17 -5.55 -14.82
C ILE A 123 10.44 -6.32 -14.56
N LYS A 124 11.15 -5.97 -13.51
CA LYS A 124 12.40 -6.62 -13.16
C LYS A 124 12.18 -7.98 -12.51
N ARG A 125 11.13 -8.11 -11.71
CA ARG A 125 10.77 -9.34 -11.01
C ARG A 125 9.27 -9.61 -11.16
N LYS A 126 8.92 -10.83 -11.52
CA LYS A 126 7.52 -11.25 -11.70
C LYS A 126 6.74 -11.20 -10.38
N GLU A 127 7.42 -11.39 -9.25
CA GLU A 127 6.89 -11.35 -7.90
C GLU A 127 6.27 -9.98 -7.58
N ILE A 128 6.87 -8.92 -8.10
CA ILE A 128 6.40 -7.54 -7.94
C ILE A 128 5.03 -7.34 -8.57
N LEU A 129 4.71 -8.04 -9.65
CA LEU A 129 3.38 -7.98 -10.27
C LEU A 129 2.28 -8.34 -9.29
N SER A 130 2.48 -9.41 -8.54
CA SER A 130 1.48 -9.86 -7.56
C SER A 130 1.22 -8.78 -6.52
N ILE A 131 2.26 -8.10 -6.06
CA ILE A 131 2.12 -6.99 -5.09
C ILE A 131 1.37 -5.83 -5.72
N ILE A 132 1.72 -5.42 -6.95
CA ILE A 132 1.07 -4.31 -7.65
C ILE A 132 -0.41 -4.58 -7.90
N TYR A 133 -0.81 -5.83 -8.13
CA TYR A 133 -2.20 -6.21 -8.34
C TYR A 133 -3.00 -6.35 -7.03
N LEU A 134 -2.34 -6.66 -5.91
CA LEU A 134 -2.99 -6.91 -4.63
C LEU A 134 -3.14 -5.63 -3.78
N VAL A 135 -2.31 -4.62 -4.00
CA VAL A 135 -2.36 -3.32 -3.33
C VAL A 135 -3.27 -2.36 -4.05
#